data_e65cde01331547d08701ac5124bc8ce8
#
_entry.id   e65cde01331547d08701ac5124bc8ce8
#
_cell.length_a   1.000
_cell.length_b   1.000
_cell.length_c   1.000
_cell.angle_alpha   90.00
_cell.angle_beta   90.00
_cell.angle_gamma   90.00
#
_symmetry.space_group_name_H-M   'P 1'
#
loop_
_entity.id
_entity.type
_entity.pdbx_description
1 polymer ?
#
loop_
_entity_poly.entity_id
_entity_poly.type
_entity_poly.pdbx_seq_one_letter_code
_entity_poly.pdbx_strand_id
1 'polypeptide(L)'
;MKLFCAGTGASHPDFTNASRAIKSSEVEKCAANGITPLEMMVGYDGIVFANSKEGTAMEVTPRELFQALAKDVPQKNGKLVPNPFTHWNQINKSFPAIKIEVLGPPPSSGTRDAWSELVMEAGCKTYGWVKDLKKTDKKAYKGICHGIREDGAYVEAGENDNLIIQKLTNNPDAFGIFGYSFLDQNTDVIQGSPISGVVPTFESIADGTYPASRGLYVYAKKEHM
;
A
#
# COMPACT_ATOMS: atom_id res chain seq x y z
N MET A 1 -12.12 2.01 -14.62
CA MET A 1 -12.36 0.87 -15.49
C MET A 1 -13.82 0.42 -15.60
N LYS A 2 -14.54 0.19 -14.47
CA LYS A 2 -15.89 -0.40 -14.53
C LYS A 2 -16.89 0.41 -15.35
N LEU A 3 -16.99 1.72 -15.13
CA LEU A 3 -17.84 2.63 -15.91
C LEU A 3 -17.28 2.92 -17.30
N PHE A 4 -15.98 3.02 -17.43
CA PHE A 4 -15.26 3.22 -18.68
C PHE A 4 -15.57 2.09 -19.69
N CYS A 5 -15.49 0.82 -19.26
CA CYS A 5 -15.78 -0.35 -20.10
C CYS A 5 -17.28 -0.68 -20.22
N ALA A 6 -18.21 0.16 -19.74
CA ALA A 6 -19.64 -0.17 -19.76
C ALA A 6 -20.37 0.25 -21.05
N GLY A 7 -19.81 1.15 -21.85
CA GLY A 7 -20.39 1.59 -23.13
C GLY A 7 -19.67 2.81 -23.71
N THR A 8 -20.07 3.21 -24.93
CA THR A 8 -19.52 4.34 -25.69
C THR A 8 -20.40 5.60 -25.68
N GLY A 9 -21.64 5.52 -25.16
CA GLY A 9 -22.54 6.67 -25.14
C GLY A 9 -22.17 7.76 -24.15
N ALA A 10 -22.83 8.91 -24.23
CA ALA A 10 -22.57 10.10 -23.42
C ALA A 10 -22.68 9.92 -21.89
N SER A 11 -23.30 8.82 -21.44
CA SER A 11 -23.37 8.45 -20.03
C SER A 11 -22.13 7.70 -19.51
N HIS A 12 -21.16 7.41 -20.39
CA HIS A 12 -19.95 6.68 -20.04
C HIS A 12 -18.71 7.54 -20.26
N PRO A 13 -17.73 7.55 -19.32
CA PRO A 13 -16.54 8.38 -19.43
C PRO A 13 -15.63 7.93 -20.58
N ASP A 14 -15.09 8.87 -21.35
CA ASP A 14 -14.12 8.61 -22.43
C ASP A 14 -12.71 8.44 -21.92
N PHE A 15 -12.43 8.97 -20.72
CA PHE A 15 -11.15 8.84 -20.02
C PHE A 15 -11.36 8.25 -18.63
N THR A 16 -10.37 7.51 -18.17
CA THR A 16 -10.32 7.04 -16.77
C THR A 16 -8.89 6.93 -16.29
N ASN A 17 -8.64 7.35 -15.05
CA ASN A 17 -7.36 7.16 -14.37
C ASN A 17 -7.33 5.80 -13.66
N ALA A 18 -6.15 5.21 -13.58
CA ALA A 18 -5.92 4.00 -12.79
C ALA A 18 -4.52 4.00 -12.20
N SER A 19 -4.40 3.50 -10.98
CA SER A 19 -3.14 3.33 -10.27
C SER A 19 -2.52 1.94 -10.47
N ARG A 20 -2.87 1.29 -11.56
CA ARG A 20 -2.34 0.02 -12.05
C ARG A 20 -2.68 -0.19 -13.52
N ALA A 21 -1.93 -1.04 -14.19
CA ALA A 21 -2.28 -1.49 -15.54
C ALA A 21 -3.65 -2.17 -15.57
N ILE A 22 -4.35 -2.05 -16.70
CA ILE A 22 -5.63 -2.71 -16.95
C ILE A 22 -5.48 -4.24 -16.88
N LYS A 23 -6.44 -4.92 -16.27
CA LYS A 23 -6.45 -6.39 -16.19
C LYS A 23 -7.02 -7.01 -17.47
N SER A 24 -6.56 -8.20 -17.84
CA SER A 24 -7.08 -8.94 -19.00
C SER A 24 -8.61 -9.05 -19.00
N SER A 25 -9.22 -9.36 -17.84
CA SER A 25 -10.67 -9.42 -17.68
C SER A 25 -11.39 -8.06 -17.86
N GLU A 26 -10.69 -6.95 -17.66
CA GLU A 26 -11.23 -5.61 -17.93
C GLU A 26 -11.11 -5.28 -19.43
N VAL A 27 -10.02 -5.70 -20.08
CA VAL A 27 -9.85 -5.59 -21.54
C VAL A 27 -10.95 -6.38 -22.26
N GLU A 28 -11.19 -7.63 -21.84
CA GLU A 28 -12.28 -8.48 -22.38
C GLU A 28 -13.65 -7.82 -22.22
N LYS A 29 -13.91 -7.22 -21.03
CA LYS A 29 -15.16 -6.49 -20.78
C LYS A 29 -15.30 -5.24 -21.65
N CYS A 30 -14.22 -4.47 -21.85
CA CYS A 30 -14.22 -3.35 -22.78
C CYS A 30 -14.52 -3.82 -24.21
N ALA A 31 -13.83 -4.85 -24.68
CA ALA A 31 -14.01 -5.40 -26.03
C ALA A 31 -15.45 -5.91 -26.27
N ALA A 32 -16.07 -6.55 -25.28
CA ALA A 32 -17.46 -7.01 -25.34
C ALA A 32 -18.48 -5.85 -25.52
N ASN A 33 -18.10 -4.62 -25.19
CA ASN A 33 -18.90 -3.40 -25.38
C ASN A 33 -18.36 -2.50 -26.50
N GLY A 34 -17.52 -3.05 -27.41
CA GLY A 34 -16.98 -2.32 -28.56
C GLY A 34 -15.96 -1.23 -28.20
N ILE A 35 -15.27 -1.36 -27.06
CA ILE A 35 -14.31 -0.36 -26.57
C ILE A 35 -12.90 -0.91 -26.67
N THR A 36 -12.00 -0.17 -27.31
CA THR A 36 -10.57 -0.42 -27.36
C THR A 36 -9.85 0.55 -26.42
N PRO A 37 -9.37 0.11 -25.23
CA PRO A 37 -8.66 0.99 -24.32
C PRO A 37 -7.28 1.35 -24.87
N LEU A 38 -6.98 2.63 -24.99
CA LEU A 38 -5.63 3.15 -25.20
C LEU A 38 -5.00 3.42 -23.82
N GLU A 39 -3.92 2.72 -23.51
CA GLU A 39 -3.19 2.85 -22.25
C GLU A 39 -2.06 3.88 -22.39
N MET A 40 -2.02 4.84 -21.50
CA MET A 40 -0.94 5.80 -21.36
C MET A 40 -0.43 5.77 -19.93
N MET A 41 0.82 5.33 -19.71
CA MET A 41 1.49 5.46 -18.44
C MET A 41 1.96 6.91 -18.29
N VAL A 42 1.52 7.58 -17.20
CA VAL A 42 1.77 9.01 -16.97
C VAL A 42 2.75 9.28 -15.83
N GLY A 43 3.15 8.25 -15.10
CA GLY A 43 4.12 8.37 -14.01
C GLY A 43 4.09 7.18 -13.06
N TYR A 44 4.80 7.35 -11.96
CA TYR A 44 4.87 6.39 -10.86
C TYR A 44 4.43 7.07 -9.56
N ASP A 45 3.90 6.28 -8.63
CA ASP A 45 3.55 6.67 -7.28
C ASP A 45 4.27 5.73 -6.32
N GLY A 46 4.88 6.28 -5.29
CA GLY A 46 5.52 5.53 -4.22
C GLY A 46 4.84 5.82 -2.89
N ILE A 47 4.59 4.77 -2.10
CA ILE A 47 4.08 4.90 -0.75
C ILE A 47 5.21 4.54 0.20
N VAL A 48 5.54 5.45 1.11
CA VAL A 48 6.66 5.29 2.02
C VAL A 48 6.21 4.88 3.41
N PHE A 49 7.10 4.17 4.10
CA PHE A 49 7.12 3.97 5.53
C PHE A 49 8.25 4.82 6.09
N ALA A 50 7.95 5.78 6.93
CA ALA A 50 8.90 6.82 7.32
C ALA A 50 8.71 7.21 8.79
N ASN A 51 9.76 7.79 9.39
CA ASN A 51 9.72 8.34 10.76
C ASN A 51 10.53 9.65 10.85
N SER A 52 10.51 10.30 12.02
CA SER A 52 11.37 11.43 12.30
C SER A 52 12.85 11.05 12.18
N LYS A 53 13.69 11.97 11.71
CA LYS A 53 15.15 11.81 11.73
C LYS A 53 15.73 11.73 13.15
N GLU A 54 15.00 12.22 14.15
CA GLU A 54 15.37 12.09 15.56
C GLU A 54 15.07 10.68 16.12
N GLY A 55 14.24 9.90 15.41
CA GLY A 55 13.90 8.53 15.76
C GLY A 55 14.86 7.50 15.17
N THR A 56 14.75 6.26 15.61
CA THR A 56 15.57 5.16 15.12
C THR A 56 15.17 4.77 13.69
N ALA A 57 16.12 4.85 12.75
CA ALA A 57 15.93 4.32 11.40
C ALA A 57 15.78 2.79 11.45
N MET A 58 14.82 2.25 10.68
CA MET A 58 14.61 0.81 10.56
C MET A 58 14.59 0.41 9.09
N GLU A 59 15.25 -0.71 8.78
CA GLU A 59 15.02 -1.42 7.53
C GLU A 59 13.98 -2.51 7.80
N VAL A 60 12.93 -2.56 6.99
CA VAL A 60 11.79 -3.46 7.21
C VAL A 60 11.50 -4.31 5.97
N THR A 61 10.84 -5.42 6.19
CA THR A 61 10.29 -6.26 5.11
C THR A 61 8.77 -6.16 5.07
N PRO A 62 8.11 -6.47 3.94
CA PRO A 62 6.66 -6.54 3.88
C PRO A 62 6.06 -7.51 4.90
N ARG A 63 6.80 -8.59 5.25
CA ARG A 63 6.37 -9.54 6.27
C ARG A 63 6.32 -8.90 7.67
N GLU A 64 7.33 -8.16 8.04
CA GLU A 64 7.41 -7.47 9.33
C GLU A 64 6.36 -6.37 9.44
N LEU A 65 6.15 -5.62 8.35
CA LEU A 65 5.08 -4.62 8.26
C LEU A 65 3.69 -5.27 8.38
N PHE A 66 3.47 -6.40 7.71
CA PHE A 66 2.24 -7.17 7.88
C PHE A 66 2.06 -7.64 9.34
N GLN A 67 3.10 -8.18 9.97
CA GLN A 67 3.05 -8.59 11.37
C GLN A 67 2.77 -7.42 12.33
N ALA A 68 3.29 -6.22 12.02
CA ALA A 68 3.03 -5.04 12.83
C ALA A 68 1.59 -4.54 12.71
N LEU A 69 1.01 -4.58 11.51
CA LEU A 69 -0.20 -3.83 11.17
C LEU A 69 -1.44 -4.70 10.94
N ALA A 70 -1.29 -6.02 10.71
CA ALA A 70 -2.43 -6.89 10.48
C ALA A 70 -3.34 -6.98 11.71
N LYS A 71 -4.66 -7.02 11.50
CA LYS A 71 -5.64 -7.29 12.54
C LYS A 71 -5.40 -8.65 13.18
N ASP A 72 -5.24 -9.66 12.34
CA ASP A 72 -4.99 -11.04 12.76
C ASP A 72 -3.70 -11.55 12.08
N VAL A 73 -2.91 -12.31 12.83
CA VAL A 73 -1.65 -12.88 12.35
C VAL A 73 -1.81 -14.37 12.07
N PRO A 74 -1.51 -14.82 10.83
CA PRO A 74 -1.56 -16.23 10.48
C PRO A 74 -0.52 -17.05 11.23
N GLN A 75 -0.90 -18.21 11.74
CA GLN A 75 -0.03 -19.18 12.39
C GLN A 75 0.34 -20.32 11.42
N LYS A 76 1.44 -21.01 11.70
CA LYS A 76 1.91 -22.17 10.89
C LYS A 76 0.88 -23.30 10.82
N ASN A 77 0.04 -23.43 11.83
CA ASN A 77 -1.01 -24.47 11.95
C ASN A 77 -2.30 -24.13 11.19
N GLY A 78 -2.31 -23.09 10.36
CA GLY A 78 -3.49 -22.67 9.60
C GLY A 78 -4.52 -21.83 10.38
N LYS A 79 -4.21 -21.45 11.61
CA LYS A 79 -5.11 -20.60 12.42
C LYS A 79 -4.73 -19.12 12.30
N LEU A 80 -5.74 -18.27 12.48
CA LEU A 80 -5.58 -16.84 12.72
C LEU A 80 -5.66 -16.57 14.21
N VAL A 81 -4.81 -15.66 14.69
CA VAL A 81 -4.87 -15.16 16.07
C VAL A 81 -4.88 -13.64 16.04
N PRO A 82 -5.60 -12.97 16.97
CA PRO A 82 -5.49 -11.53 17.12
C PRO A 82 -4.02 -11.12 17.23
N ASN A 83 -3.65 -10.00 16.66
CA ASN A 83 -2.25 -9.58 16.60
C ASN A 83 -1.65 -9.44 18.00
N PRO A 84 -0.63 -10.24 18.36
CA PRO A 84 -0.06 -10.23 19.70
C PRO A 84 1.06 -9.21 19.88
N PHE A 85 1.55 -8.62 18.77
CA PHE A 85 2.73 -7.75 18.79
C PHE A 85 2.36 -6.34 19.26
N THR A 86 3.05 -5.85 20.28
CA THR A 86 2.90 -4.50 20.82
C THR A 86 4.15 -3.65 20.65
N HIS A 87 5.31 -4.28 20.45
CA HIS A 87 6.61 -3.62 20.27
C HIS A 87 7.34 -4.19 19.06
N TRP A 88 8.12 -3.35 18.39
CA TRP A 88 8.85 -3.73 17.18
C TRP A 88 9.84 -4.88 17.41
N ASN A 89 10.57 -4.88 18.54
CA ASN A 89 11.51 -5.96 18.86
C ASN A 89 10.88 -7.33 19.15
N GLN A 90 9.55 -7.41 19.26
CA GLN A 90 8.83 -8.70 19.34
C GLN A 90 8.69 -9.34 17.95
N ILE A 91 8.69 -8.53 16.89
CA ILE A 91 8.63 -8.97 15.51
C ILE A 91 10.02 -9.38 15.02
N ASN A 92 11.00 -8.52 15.24
CA ASN A 92 12.40 -8.76 14.92
C ASN A 92 13.30 -8.24 16.06
N LYS A 93 14.15 -9.11 16.58
CA LYS A 93 15.04 -8.79 17.70
C LYS A 93 16.04 -7.68 17.42
N SER A 94 16.33 -7.39 16.16
CA SER A 94 17.20 -6.27 15.74
C SER A 94 16.50 -4.92 15.79
N PHE A 95 15.16 -4.89 15.87
CA PHE A 95 14.41 -3.65 15.96
C PHE A 95 14.47 -3.04 17.38
N PRO A 96 14.28 -1.72 17.50
CA PRO A 96 14.25 -1.05 18.78
C PRO A 96 13.08 -1.55 19.65
N ALA A 97 13.26 -1.50 20.97
CA ALA A 97 12.22 -1.90 21.95
C ALA A 97 11.19 -0.77 22.16
N ILE A 98 10.71 -0.18 21.09
CA ILE A 98 9.67 0.86 21.09
C ILE A 98 8.30 0.25 20.73
N LYS A 99 7.25 0.91 21.19
CA LYS A 99 5.86 0.53 20.91
C LYS A 99 5.56 0.63 19.40
N ILE A 100 4.76 -0.28 18.88
CA ILE A 100 4.25 -0.16 17.51
C ILE A 100 3.20 0.96 17.52
N GLU A 101 3.54 2.07 16.86
CA GLU A 101 2.63 3.17 16.57
C GLU A 101 2.86 3.63 15.14
N VAL A 102 1.85 3.46 14.29
CA VAL A 102 1.93 3.79 12.87
C VAL A 102 0.76 4.67 12.49
N LEU A 103 1.07 5.87 12.04
CA LEU A 103 0.10 6.84 11.54
C LEU A 103 -0.11 6.58 10.05
N GLY A 104 -1.35 6.46 9.62
CA GLY A 104 -1.59 6.18 8.21
C GLY A 104 -2.95 6.65 7.72
N PRO A 105 -3.21 6.54 6.41
CA PRO A 105 -4.45 7.00 5.81
C PRO A 105 -5.65 6.16 6.24
N PRO A 106 -6.86 6.76 6.25
CA PRO A 106 -8.11 6.07 6.58
C PRO A 106 -8.52 5.08 5.48
N PRO A 107 -9.52 4.20 5.73
CA PRO A 107 -10.00 3.23 4.75
C PRO A 107 -10.55 3.83 3.44
N SER A 108 -10.96 5.11 3.44
CA SER A 108 -11.42 5.83 2.24
C SER A 108 -10.30 6.23 1.29
N SER A 109 -9.04 6.19 1.74
CA SER A 109 -7.88 6.67 0.99
C SER A 109 -7.37 5.66 -0.04
N GLY A 110 -7.07 6.14 -1.24
CA GLY A 110 -6.39 5.36 -2.28
C GLY A 110 -4.96 4.94 -1.89
N THR A 111 -4.29 5.68 -1.02
CA THR A 111 -2.99 5.33 -0.43
C THR A 111 -3.12 4.11 0.49
N ARG A 112 -4.19 4.04 1.29
CA ARG A 112 -4.50 2.87 2.12
C ARG A 112 -4.73 1.61 1.28
N ASP A 113 -5.50 1.72 0.18
CA ASP A 113 -5.74 0.61 -0.74
C ASP A 113 -4.44 0.11 -1.36
N ALA A 114 -3.60 1.04 -1.83
CA ALA A 114 -2.32 0.71 -2.42
C ALA A 114 -1.36 0.08 -1.43
N TRP A 115 -1.26 0.60 -0.21
CA TRP A 115 -0.49 -0.02 0.88
C TRP A 115 -0.93 -1.47 1.12
N SER A 116 -2.24 -1.68 1.20
CA SER A 116 -2.81 -3.01 1.37
C SER A 116 -2.46 -3.96 0.23
N GLU A 117 -2.49 -3.51 -1.02
CA GLU A 117 -2.18 -4.33 -2.20
C GLU A 117 -0.67 -4.59 -2.37
N LEU A 118 0.18 -3.59 -2.13
CA LEU A 118 1.62 -3.67 -2.41
C LEU A 118 2.40 -4.27 -1.23
N VAL A 119 2.12 -3.84 -0.01
CA VAL A 119 2.90 -4.19 1.18
C VAL A 119 2.22 -5.27 2.00
N MET A 120 0.96 -5.05 2.41
CA MET A 120 0.26 -6.00 3.27
C MET A 120 0.03 -7.35 2.59
N GLU A 121 -0.42 -7.37 1.32
CA GLU A 121 -0.53 -8.62 0.56
C GLU A 121 0.82 -9.31 0.35
N ALA A 122 1.90 -8.57 0.11
CA ALA A 122 3.23 -9.15 -0.06
C ALA A 122 3.69 -9.85 1.22
N GLY A 123 3.53 -9.21 2.38
CA GLY A 123 3.83 -9.80 3.68
C GLY A 123 2.93 -10.99 4.02
N CYS A 124 1.64 -10.86 3.80
CA CYS A 124 0.62 -11.89 4.02
C CYS A 124 0.91 -13.16 3.22
N LYS A 125 1.32 -13.05 1.96
CA LYS A 125 1.67 -14.19 1.08
C LYS A 125 2.87 -15.01 1.55
N THR A 126 3.67 -14.52 2.48
CA THR A 126 4.77 -15.30 3.07
C THR A 126 4.25 -16.46 3.93
N TYR A 127 2.98 -16.46 4.29
CA TYR A 127 2.30 -17.58 4.92
C TYR A 127 1.66 -18.47 3.84
N GLY A 128 2.26 -19.65 3.59
CA GLY A 128 1.92 -20.52 2.44
C GLY A 128 0.42 -20.81 2.33
N TRP A 129 -0.23 -21.22 3.42
CA TRP A 129 -1.66 -21.54 3.40
C TRP A 129 -2.55 -20.32 3.07
N VAL A 130 -2.14 -19.10 3.48
CA VAL A 130 -2.86 -17.88 3.11
C VAL A 130 -2.69 -17.57 1.62
N LYS A 131 -1.47 -17.78 1.09
CA LYS A 131 -1.21 -17.64 -0.35
C LYS A 131 -2.13 -18.53 -1.19
N ASP A 132 -2.41 -19.75 -0.73
CA ASP A 132 -3.27 -20.70 -1.41
C ASP A 132 -4.74 -20.26 -1.42
N LEU A 133 -5.21 -19.56 -0.37
CA LEU A 133 -6.55 -18.95 -0.32
C LEU A 133 -6.79 -17.95 -1.46
N LYS A 134 -5.75 -17.33 -2.02
CA LYS A 134 -5.92 -16.40 -3.15
C LYS A 134 -6.63 -17.05 -4.34
N LYS A 135 -6.46 -18.38 -4.51
CA LYS A 135 -7.06 -19.18 -5.60
C LYS A 135 -8.38 -19.82 -5.19
N THR A 136 -8.52 -20.24 -3.92
CA THR A 136 -9.65 -21.04 -3.44
C THR A 136 -10.73 -20.20 -2.76
N ASP A 137 -10.36 -19.18 -2.00
CA ASP A 137 -11.28 -18.24 -1.33
C ASP A 137 -10.70 -16.83 -1.31
N LYS A 138 -10.92 -16.11 -2.40
CA LYS A 138 -10.43 -14.73 -2.56
C LYS A 138 -10.99 -13.76 -1.53
N LYS A 139 -12.21 -14.02 -1.00
CA LYS A 139 -12.83 -13.16 0.04
C LYS A 139 -12.11 -13.33 1.38
N ALA A 140 -11.89 -14.57 1.78
CA ALA A 140 -11.12 -14.87 3.00
C ALA A 140 -9.68 -14.34 2.87
N TYR A 141 -9.02 -14.58 1.73
CA TYR A 141 -7.69 -14.04 1.45
C TYR A 141 -7.62 -12.52 1.64
N LYS A 142 -8.56 -11.75 1.05
CA LYS A 142 -8.59 -10.29 1.20
C LYS A 142 -8.90 -9.88 2.64
N GLY A 143 -9.81 -10.56 3.32
CA GLY A 143 -10.12 -10.30 4.72
C GLY A 143 -8.89 -10.42 5.62
N ILE A 144 -8.05 -11.41 5.38
CA ILE A 144 -6.81 -11.62 6.13
C ILE A 144 -5.74 -10.60 5.75
N CYS A 145 -5.48 -10.44 4.44
CA CYS A 145 -4.33 -9.67 3.96
C CYS A 145 -4.55 -8.15 4.00
N HIS A 146 -5.79 -7.66 3.93
CA HIS A 146 -6.11 -6.23 3.98
C HIS A 146 -6.66 -5.78 5.34
N GLY A 147 -6.91 -6.72 6.26
CA GLY A 147 -7.37 -6.40 7.61
C GLY A 147 -6.27 -5.70 8.41
N ILE A 148 -6.42 -4.42 8.70
CA ILE A 148 -5.51 -3.65 9.55
C ILE A 148 -6.11 -3.56 10.95
N ARG A 149 -5.25 -3.56 11.97
CA ARG A 149 -5.63 -3.53 13.38
C ARG A 149 -6.17 -2.18 13.80
N GLU A 150 -7.07 -2.19 14.79
CA GLU A 150 -7.77 -1.00 15.31
C GLU A 150 -7.57 -0.82 16.82
N ASP A 151 -6.54 -1.45 17.37
CA ASP A 151 -6.23 -1.47 18.82
C ASP A 151 -5.27 -0.34 19.26
N GLY A 152 -5.09 0.67 18.40
CA GLY A 152 -4.26 1.84 18.65
C GLY A 152 -2.81 1.71 18.18
N ALA A 153 -2.36 0.56 17.68
CA ALA A 153 -1.05 0.44 17.05
C ALA A 153 -1.04 1.01 15.63
N TYR A 154 -2.16 0.96 14.93
CA TYR A 154 -2.41 1.75 13.72
C TYR A 154 -3.37 2.88 14.06
N VAL A 155 -2.99 4.12 13.74
CA VAL A 155 -3.76 5.33 14.01
C VAL A 155 -4.14 5.98 12.68
N GLU A 156 -5.43 6.10 12.43
CA GLU A 156 -5.92 6.82 11.25
C GLU A 156 -5.66 8.32 11.43
N ALA A 157 -4.78 8.88 10.61
CA ALA A 157 -4.32 10.27 10.73
C ALA A 157 -5.02 11.24 9.74
N GLY A 158 -6.08 10.77 9.09
CA GLY A 158 -6.79 11.54 8.05
C GLY A 158 -6.14 11.40 6.66
N GLU A 159 -6.66 12.15 5.70
CA GLU A 159 -6.17 12.12 4.30
C GLU A 159 -5.11 13.20 4.01
N ASN A 160 -4.77 14.02 5.01
CA ASN A 160 -3.77 15.08 4.87
C ASN A 160 -2.41 14.59 5.39
N ASP A 161 -1.53 14.22 4.49
CA ASP A 161 -0.20 13.68 4.80
C ASP A 161 0.68 14.67 5.61
N ASN A 162 0.46 15.99 5.48
CA ASN A 162 1.17 16.99 6.30
C ASN A 162 0.88 16.84 7.80
N LEU A 163 -0.32 16.39 8.18
CA LEU A 163 -0.64 16.13 9.58
C LEU A 163 0.13 14.91 10.12
N ILE A 164 0.38 13.92 9.26
CA ILE A 164 1.22 12.77 9.63
C ILE A 164 2.64 13.26 9.93
N ILE A 165 3.22 14.08 9.04
CA ILE A 165 4.58 14.62 9.21
C ILE A 165 4.72 15.41 10.51
N GLN A 166 3.77 16.30 10.80
CA GLN A 166 3.78 17.08 12.06
C GLN A 166 3.73 16.16 13.29
N LYS A 167 2.93 15.09 13.26
CA LYS A 167 2.86 14.12 14.36
C LYS A 167 4.16 13.34 14.51
N LEU A 168 4.81 12.93 13.41
CA LEU A 168 6.11 12.24 13.44
C LEU A 168 7.20 13.12 14.03
N THR A 169 7.23 14.42 13.73
CA THR A 169 8.18 15.37 14.30
C THR A 169 8.00 15.51 15.82
N ASN A 170 6.76 15.41 16.31
CA ASN A 170 6.46 15.49 17.74
C ASN A 170 6.59 14.14 18.48
N ASN A 171 6.61 13.03 17.75
CA ASN A 171 6.75 11.67 18.29
C ASN A 171 7.76 10.87 17.44
N PRO A 172 9.08 10.98 17.74
CA PRO A 172 10.14 10.33 16.97
C PRO A 172 10.07 8.80 16.95
N ASP A 173 9.37 8.17 17.91
CA ASP A 173 9.20 6.72 17.99
C ASP A 173 8.05 6.20 17.10
N ALA A 174 7.19 7.10 16.58
CA ALA A 174 6.12 6.73 15.67
C ALA A 174 6.62 6.65 14.21
N PHE A 175 5.92 5.84 13.42
CA PHE A 175 6.10 5.74 11.98
C PHE A 175 4.88 6.26 11.22
N GLY A 176 5.06 6.63 9.96
CA GLY A 176 3.99 7.12 9.09
C GLY A 176 3.95 6.39 7.75
N ILE A 177 2.75 6.31 7.17
CA ILE A 177 2.51 5.78 5.83
C ILE A 177 1.86 6.88 5.00
N PHE A 178 2.53 7.32 3.93
CA PHE A 178 2.08 8.41 3.06
C PHE A 178 2.79 8.40 1.71
N GLY A 179 2.42 9.30 0.80
CA GLY A 179 3.03 9.40 -0.53
C GLY A 179 4.48 9.89 -0.50
N TYR A 180 5.33 9.34 -1.37
CA TYR A 180 6.75 9.70 -1.49
C TYR A 180 6.99 11.21 -1.69
N SER A 181 6.12 11.91 -2.40
CA SER A 181 6.26 13.35 -2.62
C SER A 181 6.32 14.16 -1.32
N PHE A 182 5.67 13.69 -0.26
CA PHE A 182 5.73 14.33 1.06
C PHE A 182 7.03 14.00 1.79
N LEU A 183 7.58 12.80 1.62
CA LEU A 183 8.93 12.48 2.11
C LEU A 183 9.97 13.38 1.44
N ASP A 184 9.92 13.48 0.12
CA ASP A 184 10.87 14.26 -0.69
C ASP A 184 10.89 15.75 -0.30
N GLN A 185 9.72 16.31 -0.01
CA GLN A 185 9.56 17.70 0.41
C GLN A 185 9.95 17.97 1.88
N ASN A 186 10.16 16.96 2.70
CA ASN A 186 10.42 17.08 4.14
C ASN A 186 11.63 16.25 4.60
N THR A 187 12.58 16.04 3.71
CA THR A 187 13.81 15.28 4.00
C THR A 187 14.73 15.92 5.04
N ASP A 188 14.46 17.13 5.45
CA ASP A 188 15.13 17.81 6.57
C ASP A 188 14.69 17.26 7.94
N VAL A 189 13.44 16.83 8.10
CA VAL A 189 12.85 16.42 9.40
C VAL A 189 12.44 14.96 9.46
N ILE A 190 12.17 14.29 8.33
CA ILE A 190 11.77 12.87 8.27
C ILE A 190 12.70 12.04 7.37
N GLN A 191 12.70 10.74 7.63
CA GLN A 191 13.49 9.76 6.86
C GLN A 191 12.65 8.56 6.47
N GLY A 192 12.84 8.07 5.23
CA GLY A 192 12.16 6.88 4.73
C GLY A 192 12.90 5.60 5.12
N SER A 193 12.15 4.62 5.61
CA SER A 193 12.67 3.28 5.90
C SER A 193 12.88 2.49 4.62
N PRO A 194 14.03 1.83 4.42
CA PRO A 194 14.20 0.87 3.34
C PRO A 194 13.20 -0.30 3.51
N ILE A 195 12.58 -0.72 2.41
CA ILE A 195 11.75 -1.93 2.38
C ILE A 195 12.48 -3.01 1.58
N SER A 196 12.83 -4.11 2.24
CA SER A 196 13.64 -5.20 1.66
C SER A 196 14.97 -4.71 1.05
N GLY A 197 15.66 -3.81 1.75
CA GLY A 197 16.94 -3.26 1.32
C GLY A 197 16.85 -2.10 0.31
N VAL A 198 15.67 -1.78 -0.20
CA VAL A 198 15.48 -0.71 -1.18
C VAL A 198 15.03 0.58 -0.50
N VAL A 199 15.84 1.62 -0.60
CA VAL A 199 15.54 2.96 -0.08
C VAL A 199 14.48 3.63 -0.97
N PRO A 200 13.45 4.31 -0.41
CA PRO A 200 12.51 5.08 -1.20
C PRO A 200 13.17 6.35 -1.76
N THR A 201 13.62 6.28 -3.00
CA THR A 201 14.14 7.42 -3.76
C THR A 201 13.31 7.63 -5.02
N PHE A 202 13.46 8.79 -5.66
CA PHE A 202 12.81 9.04 -6.94
C PHE A 202 13.16 7.95 -7.96
N GLU A 203 14.43 7.56 -8.06
CA GLU A 203 14.94 6.57 -9.01
C GLU A 203 14.33 5.18 -8.73
N SER A 204 14.38 4.71 -7.47
CA SER A 204 13.87 3.39 -7.11
C SER A 204 12.35 3.25 -7.26
N ILE A 205 11.62 4.37 -7.18
CA ILE A 205 10.18 4.42 -7.43
C ILE A 205 9.92 4.47 -8.93
N ALA A 206 10.64 5.29 -9.68
CA ALA A 206 10.46 5.47 -11.12
C ALA A 206 10.86 4.23 -11.94
N ASP A 207 11.82 3.43 -11.48
CA ASP A 207 12.21 2.17 -12.12
C ASP A 207 11.44 0.95 -11.59
N GLY A 208 10.59 1.15 -10.55
CA GLY A 208 9.76 0.10 -9.97
C GLY A 208 10.49 -0.89 -9.07
N THR A 209 11.73 -0.61 -8.66
CA THR A 209 12.49 -1.47 -7.73
C THR A 209 12.04 -1.31 -6.29
N TYR A 210 11.52 -0.14 -5.91
CA TYR A 210 10.95 0.06 -4.58
C TYR A 210 9.65 -0.75 -4.41
N PRO A 211 9.53 -1.64 -3.40
CA PRO A 211 8.41 -2.58 -3.30
C PRO A 211 7.02 -1.97 -3.17
N ALA A 212 6.92 -0.73 -2.68
CA ALA A 212 5.67 -0.01 -2.54
C ALA A 212 5.49 1.07 -3.62
N SER A 213 6.01 0.83 -4.83
CA SER A 213 5.79 1.65 -6.02
C SER A 213 4.74 1.06 -6.96
N ARG A 214 4.07 1.90 -7.73
CA ARG A 214 3.09 1.53 -8.75
C ARG A 214 3.05 2.51 -9.90
N GLY A 215 2.76 2.02 -11.10
CA GLY A 215 2.51 2.88 -12.26
C GLY A 215 1.15 3.57 -12.18
N LEU A 216 1.10 4.82 -12.63
CA LEU A 216 -0.11 5.60 -12.83
C LEU A 216 -0.45 5.64 -14.31
N TYR A 217 -1.72 5.42 -14.63
CA TYR A 217 -2.19 5.28 -16.00
C TYR A 217 -3.40 6.16 -16.26
N VAL A 218 -3.48 6.65 -17.50
CA VAL A 218 -4.70 7.21 -18.09
C VAL A 218 -5.12 6.30 -19.24
N TYR A 219 -6.40 6.01 -19.31
CA TYR A 219 -6.99 5.24 -20.39
C TYR A 219 -7.96 6.12 -21.18
N ALA A 220 -7.89 6.05 -22.49
CA ALA A 220 -8.82 6.70 -23.41
C ALA A 220 -9.53 5.66 -24.28
N LYS A 221 -10.74 5.95 -24.74
CA LYS A 221 -11.42 5.14 -25.74
C LYS A 221 -10.90 5.50 -27.13
N LYS A 222 -10.36 4.52 -27.86
CA LYS A 222 -9.84 4.72 -29.21
C LYS A 222 -10.94 5.23 -30.16
N GLU A 223 -12.16 4.78 -29.94
CA GLU A 223 -13.34 5.08 -30.75
C GLU A 223 -13.76 6.57 -30.69
N HIS A 224 -13.27 7.32 -29.70
CA HIS A 224 -13.60 8.74 -29.46
C HIS A 224 -12.40 9.66 -29.61
N MET A 225 -11.32 9.20 -30.27
CA MET A 225 -10.10 9.97 -30.50
C MET A 225 -9.90 10.37 -31.96
#